data_6549f058e7f0b30dfec2b5beb0537689
#
_entry.id   6549f058e7f0b30dfec2b5beb0537689
#
_cell.length_a   1.000
_cell.length_b   1.000
_cell.length_c   1.000
_cell.angle_alpha   90.00
_cell.angle_beta   90.00
_cell.angle_gamma   90.00
#
_symmetry.space_group_name_H-M   'P 1'
#
loop_
_entity.id
_entity.type
_entity.pdbx_description
1 polymer ?
#
loop_
_entity_poly.entity_id
_entity_poly.type
_entity_poly.pdbx_seq_one_letter_code
_entity_poly.pdbx_strand_id
1 'polypeptide(L)'
;MTYVTTQDGAEIFYKDWGPKDAQPIVFHHGWPLSSDDWDTQMLFFLNEGYRVVAHDRRGHGRSSQIGTGHDMDHYASDADVVARHLDLTNAVHIGHSTGGGEVARYVAQYGIPQGRVAKAVLVSAVPPIMAKTEAYPNGLPISVFDGFRDGTAANRAQFFQDVAAGPFYGFNREGVTPQPGVIANWWRQGMMGSAQAHYAGIKAFSETDQTDDLKAMTVPTLVLAGDDDQVVPYHQGAELQAKLLPNPTLKIYPGFSHGMLTVNADVINPDLLAFVRG
;
A
#
# COMPACT_ATOMS: atom_id res chain seq x y z
N MET A 1 24.03 -0.48 1.94
CA MET A 1 22.65 -0.37 1.40
C MET A 1 22.13 -1.78 1.29
N THR A 2 20.87 -1.99 1.62
CA THR A 2 20.30 -3.32 1.76
C THR A 2 19.41 -3.60 0.55
N TYR A 3 19.85 -4.53 -0.28
CA TYR A 3 19.13 -4.97 -1.49
C TYR A 3 19.06 -6.49 -1.52
N VAL A 4 18.01 -6.99 -2.16
CA VAL A 4 17.90 -8.39 -2.56
C VAL A 4 17.57 -8.45 -4.04
N THR A 5 18.17 -9.41 -4.76
CA THR A 5 17.95 -9.58 -6.20
C THR A 5 16.86 -10.62 -6.43
N THR A 6 15.87 -10.28 -7.25
CA THR A 6 14.80 -11.18 -7.68
C THR A 6 15.28 -12.14 -8.77
N GLN A 7 14.47 -13.14 -9.09
CA GLN A 7 14.82 -14.14 -10.11
C GLN A 7 15.01 -13.53 -11.50
N ASP A 8 14.27 -12.48 -11.84
CA ASP A 8 14.36 -11.75 -13.11
C ASP A 8 15.39 -10.60 -13.08
N GLY A 9 16.19 -10.50 -11.99
CA GLY A 9 17.33 -9.60 -11.88
C GLY A 9 17.00 -8.20 -11.36
N ALA A 10 15.78 -7.93 -10.88
CA ALA A 10 15.47 -6.69 -10.22
C ALA A 10 16.11 -6.64 -8.83
N GLU A 11 16.75 -5.53 -8.49
CA GLU A 11 17.26 -5.27 -7.14
C GLU A 11 16.18 -4.53 -6.34
N ILE A 12 15.71 -5.15 -5.29
CA ILE A 12 14.69 -4.60 -4.40
C ILE A 12 15.37 -4.04 -3.14
N PHE A 13 15.26 -2.73 -2.96
CA PHE A 13 15.71 -2.05 -1.75
C PHE A 13 14.77 -2.36 -0.59
N TYR A 14 15.34 -2.58 0.61
CA TYR A 14 14.53 -2.71 1.83
C TYR A 14 15.20 -2.03 3.04
N LYS A 15 14.36 -1.62 3.99
CA LYS A 15 14.71 -1.23 5.35
C LYS A 15 14.41 -2.40 6.27
N ASP A 16 15.25 -2.67 7.26
CA ASP A 16 15.07 -3.72 8.25
C ASP A 16 15.69 -3.28 9.58
N TRP A 17 14.84 -2.78 10.47
CA TRP A 17 15.25 -2.17 11.73
C TRP A 17 14.66 -2.91 12.92
N GLY A 18 15.33 -2.82 14.08
CA GLY A 18 14.91 -3.43 15.34
C GLY A 18 15.50 -4.81 15.60
N PRO A 19 15.11 -5.44 16.73
CA PRO A 19 15.59 -6.76 17.12
C PRO A 19 15.19 -7.83 16.10
N LYS A 20 16.13 -8.69 15.71
CA LYS A 20 15.90 -9.71 14.67
C LYS A 20 14.99 -10.86 15.13
N ASP A 21 14.88 -11.06 16.44
CA ASP A 21 14.03 -12.04 17.11
C ASP A 21 12.64 -11.51 17.49
N ALA A 22 12.41 -10.20 17.34
CA ALA A 22 11.09 -9.61 17.55
C ALA A 22 10.14 -9.92 16.38
N GLN A 23 8.82 -9.93 16.66
CA GLN A 23 7.80 -10.12 15.63
C GLN A 23 7.94 -9.06 14.51
N PRO A 24 8.03 -9.50 13.23
CA PRO A 24 8.16 -8.58 12.12
C PRO A 24 6.84 -7.90 11.78
N ILE A 25 6.93 -6.59 11.53
CA ILE A 25 5.86 -5.81 10.87
C ILE A 25 6.41 -5.36 9.52
N VAL A 26 5.73 -5.77 8.44
CA VAL A 26 6.15 -5.53 7.06
C VAL A 26 5.21 -4.53 6.41
N PHE A 27 5.76 -3.44 5.89
CA PHE A 27 5.02 -2.33 5.32
C PHE A 27 5.12 -2.29 3.80
N HIS A 28 3.98 -2.13 3.13
CA HIS A 28 3.85 -2.09 1.68
C HIS A 28 3.25 -0.74 1.25
N HIS A 29 4.04 0.07 0.55
CA HIS A 29 3.68 1.45 0.20
C HIS A 29 2.65 1.55 -0.93
N GLY A 30 1.93 2.68 -0.99
CA GLY A 30 1.03 3.06 -2.07
C GLY A 30 1.75 3.51 -3.34
N TRP A 31 1.01 3.66 -4.43
CA TRP A 31 1.49 4.30 -5.65
C TRP A 31 1.45 5.84 -5.49
N PRO A 32 2.42 6.59 -5.99
CA PRO A 32 3.70 6.20 -6.62
C PRO A 32 4.89 6.28 -5.63
N LEU A 33 4.64 5.98 -4.36
CA LEU A 33 5.51 6.26 -3.23
C LEU A 33 6.68 5.26 -3.08
N SER A 34 7.29 5.23 -1.92
CA SER A 34 8.39 4.35 -1.52
C SER A 34 8.22 3.91 -0.07
N SER A 35 9.13 3.10 0.45
CA SER A 35 9.16 2.74 1.87
C SER A 35 9.32 3.93 2.82
N ASP A 36 9.70 5.12 2.32
CA ASP A 36 9.81 6.34 3.12
C ASP A 36 8.44 6.86 3.59
N ASP A 37 7.36 6.44 2.92
CA ASP A 37 5.99 6.81 3.34
C ASP A 37 5.62 6.21 4.70
N TRP A 38 6.30 5.12 5.08
CA TRP A 38 6.08 4.39 6.32
C TRP A 38 6.99 4.82 7.49
N ASP A 39 7.85 5.84 7.33
CA ASP A 39 8.84 6.20 8.35
C ASP A 39 8.20 6.50 9.72
N THR A 40 7.02 7.14 9.74
CA THR A 40 6.29 7.43 10.98
C THR A 40 5.83 6.16 11.68
N GLN A 41 5.24 5.22 10.96
CA GLN A 41 4.77 3.94 11.51
C GLN A 41 5.96 3.05 11.89
N MET A 42 7.00 3.02 11.07
CA MET A 42 8.21 2.25 11.36
C MET A 42 8.87 2.70 12.67
N LEU A 43 9.03 4.01 12.87
CA LEU A 43 9.57 4.55 14.12
C LEU A 43 8.66 4.27 15.31
N PHE A 44 7.34 4.38 15.13
CA PHE A 44 6.37 4.06 16.17
C PHE A 44 6.50 2.60 16.62
N PHE A 45 6.44 1.63 15.70
CA PHE A 45 6.53 0.21 16.03
C PHE A 45 7.93 -0.22 16.50
N LEU A 46 8.98 0.43 16.01
CA LEU A 46 10.34 0.21 16.50
C LEU A 46 10.45 0.58 18.00
N ASN A 47 9.85 1.70 18.41
CA ASN A 47 9.80 2.11 19.82
C ASN A 47 8.94 1.18 20.69
N GLU A 48 7.99 0.46 20.09
CA GLU A 48 7.18 -0.57 20.76
C GLU A 48 7.89 -1.94 20.79
N GLY A 49 9.12 -2.04 20.30
CA GLY A 49 9.97 -3.24 20.39
C GLY A 49 9.80 -4.24 19.24
N TYR A 50 9.11 -3.89 18.16
CA TYR A 50 8.95 -4.74 16.99
C TYR A 50 10.14 -4.66 16.03
N ARG A 51 10.34 -5.72 15.24
CA ARG A 51 11.15 -5.65 14.03
C ARG A 51 10.32 -5.01 12.91
N VAL A 52 10.82 -3.96 12.26
CA VAL A 52 10.08 -3.24 11.21
C VAL A 52 10.81 -3.36 9.88
N VAL A 53 10.08 -3.78 8.86
CA VAL A 53 10.59 -4.01 7.51
C VAL A 53 9.72 -3.25 6.52
N ALA A 54 10.34 -2.56 5.56
CA ALA A 54 9.64 -1.97 4.42
C ALA A 54 10.52 -2.07 3.19
N HIS A 55 9.94 -2.27 2.01
CA HIS A 55 10.69 -2.30 0.76
C HIS A 55 10.18 -1.25 -0.21
N ASP A 56 11.04 -0.81 -1.11
CA ASP A 56 10.63 -0.04 -2.27
C ASP A 56 10.23 -1.05 -3.37
N ARG A 57 8.98 -0.97 -3.84
CA ARG A 57 8.49 -1.82 -4.96
C ARG A 57 9.36 -1.63 -6.19
N ARG A 58 9.53 -2.66 -7.05
CA ARG A 58 10.21 -2.50 -8.34
C ARG A 58 9.74 -1.26 -9.08
N GLY A 59 10.65 -0.51 -9.68
CA GLY A 59 10.37 0.74 -10.38
C GLY A 59 10.04 1.93 -9.48
N HIS A 60 10.06 1.78 -8.15
CA HIS A 60 9.79 2.83 -7.17
C HIS A 60 11.01 3.09 -6.30
N GLY A 61 11.10 4.30 -5.76
CA GLY A 61 12.12 4.67 -4.79
C GLY A 61 13.54 4.31 -5.23
N ARG A 62 14.22 3.50 -4.42
CA ARG A 62 15.62 3.06 -4.61
C ARG A 62 15.75 1.71 -5.32
N SER A 63 14.64 1.00 -5.56
CA SER A 63 14.65 -0.26 -6.29
C SER A 63 14.93 -0.07 -7.78
N SER A 64 15.38 -1.14 -8.45
CA SER A 64 15.69 -1.12 -9.88
C SER A 64 14.55 -0.55 -10.71
N GLN A 65 14.87 0.39 -11.60
CA GLN A 65 13.95 0.95 -12.58
C GLN A 65 13.87 0.04 -13.82
N ILE A 66 13.43 -1.20 -13.60
CA ILE A 66 13.25 -2.21 -14.63
C ILE A 66 12.02 -1.88 -15.50
N GLY A 67 12.06 -2.25 -16.78
CA GLY A 67 11.01 -1.94 -17.75
C GLY A 67 9.82 -2.91 -17.78
N THR A 68 9.80 -3.94 -16.93
CA THR A 68 8.80 -5.04 -16.96
C THR A 68 8.34 -5.41 -15.55
N GLY A 69 7.28 -6.23 -15.46
CA GLY A 69 6.81 -6.77 -14.18
C GLY A 69 6.08 -5.75 -13.31
N HIS A 70 5.46 -4.73 -13.92
CA HIS A 70 4.68 -3.74 -13.18
C HIS A 70 3.21 -4.19 -13.04
N ASP A 71 3.02 -5.32 -12.35
CA ASP A 71 1.72 -5.93 -12.05
C ASP A 71 1.73 -6.55 -10.64
N MET A 72 0.55 -6.92 -10.13
CA MET A 72 0.41 -7.41 -8.76
C MET A 72 1.11 -8.77 -8.53
N ASP A 73 1.25 -9.60 -9.58
CA ASP A 73 1.92 -10.90 -9.44
C ASP A 73 3.42 -10.71 -9.17
N HIS A 74 4.06 -9.83 -9.93
CA HIS A 74 5.48 -9.50 -9.72
C HIS A 74 5.68 -8.77 -8.39
N TYR A 75 4.80 -7.81 -8.03
CA TYR A 75 4.90 -7.10 -6.75
C TYR A 75 4.84 -8.05 -5.57
N ALA A 76 3.89 -8.98 -5.57
CA ALA A 76 3.78 -10.01 -4.52
C ALA A 76 4.96 -10.99 -4.52
N SER A 77 5.46 -11.37 -5.69
CA SER A 77 6.65 -12.20 -5.82
C SER A 77 7.90 -11.53 -5.27
N ASP A 78 8.07 -10.22 -5.51
CA ASP A 78 9.19 -9.44 -4.95
C ASP A 78 9.09 -9.35 -3.43
N ALA A 79 7.89 -9.14 -2.90
CA ALA A 79 7.66 -9.16 -1.45
C ALA A 79 8.02 -10.53 -0.84
N ASP A 80 7.72 -11.63 -1.54
CA ASP A 80 8.13 -12.99 -1.13
C ASP A 80 9.65 -13.16 -1.13
N VAL A 81 10.35 -12.61 -2.13
CA VAL A 81 11.82 -12.63 -2.16
C VAL A 81 12.40 -11.90 -0.94
N VAL A 82 11.86 -10.72 -0.59
CA VAL A 82 12.28 -9.98 0.61
C VAL A 82 11.98 -10.78 1.88
N ALA A 83 10.77 -11.33 2.00
CA ALA A 83 10.34 -12.10 3.18
C ALA A 83 11.21 -13.35 3.42
N ARG A 84 11.54 -14.08 2.35
CA ARG A 84 12.44 -15.25 2.43
C ARG A 84 13.88 -14.86 2.72
N HIS A 85 14.38 -13.80 2.08
CA HIS A 85 15.75 -13.32 2.28
C HIS A 85 16.01 -12.92 3.74
N LEU A 86 15.01 -12.31 4.38
CA LEU A 86 15.08 -11.87 5.78
C LEU A 86 14.58 -12.91 6.79
N ASP A 87 14.16 -14.08 6.31
CA ASP A 87 13.53 -15.16 7.06
C ASP A 87 12.40 -14.66 7.98
N LEU A 88 11.49 -13.85 7.41
CA LEU A 88 10.35 -13.31 8.15
C LEU A 88 9.31 -14.42 8.38
N THR A 89 9.01 -14.67 9.65
CA THR A 89 8.00 -15.64 10.09
C THR A 89 7.09 -14.99 11.13
N ASN A 90 5.86 -15.45 11.26
CA ASN A 90 4.87 -14.87 12.17
C ASN A 90 4.68 -13.36 11.95
N ALA A 91 4.81 -12.90 10.70
CA ALA A 91 4.83 -11.49 10.33
C ALA A 91 3.42 -10.89 10.25
N VAL A 92 3.32 -9.59 10.57
CA VAL A 92 2.12 -8.79 10.28
C VAL A 92 2.41 -7.96 9.05
N HIS A 93 1.60 -8.10 8.00
CA HIS A 93 1.74 -7.34 6.77
C HIS A 93 0.74 -6.19 6.73
N ILE A 94 1.22 -4.96 6.53
CA ILE A 94 0.41 -3.73 6.51
C ILE A 94 0.58 -3.07 5.15
N GLY A 95 -0.50 -2.91 4.40
CA GLY A 95 -0.47 -2.31 3.07
C GLY A 95 -1.40 -1.13 2.92
N HIS A 96 -0.89 -0.04 2.35
CA HIS A 96 -1.66 1.15 2.02
C HIS A 96 -1.97 1.22 0.53
N SER A 97 -3.22 1.50 0.17
CA SER A 97 -3.60 1.73 -1.23
C SER A 97 -3.19 0.55 -2.14
N THR A 98 -2.37 0.79 -3.16
CA THR A 98 -1.74 -0.24 -4.01
C THR A 98 -0.97 -1.28 -3.19
N GLY A 99 -0.32 -0.86 -2.10
CA GLY A 99 0.36 -1.77 -1.17
C GLY A 99 -0.59 -2.74 -0.47
N GLY A 100 -1.85 -2.34 -0.27
CA GLY A 100 -2.90 -3.26 0.19
C GLY A 100 -3.24 -4.34 -0.83
N GLY A 101 -3.18 -4.02 -2.13
CA GLY A 101 -3.29 -5.01 -3.20
C GLY A 101 -2.09 -5.98 -3.22
N GLU A 102 -0.89 -5.46 -3.02
CA GLU A 102 0.31 -6.28 -2.89
C GLU A 102 0.21 -7.22 -1.67
N VAL A 103 -0.25 -6.72 -0.51
CA VAL A 103 -0.50 -7.54 0.69
C VAL A 103 -1.51 -8.63 0.41
N ALA A 104 -2.65 -8.31 -0.21
CA ALA A 104 -3.69 -9.29 -0.51
C ALA A 104 -3.15 -10.44 -1.38
N ARG A 105 -2.45 -10.12 -2.47
CA ARG A 105 -1.84 -11.09 -3.38
C ARG A 105 -0.72 -11.89 -2.69
N TYR A 106 0.17 -11.22 -1.95
CA TYR A 106 1.25 -11.89 -1.23
C TYR A 106 0.72 -12.86 -0.16
N VAL A 107 -0.20 -12.40 0.69
CA VAL A 107 -0.74 -13.21 1.79
C VAL A 107 -1.45 -14.45 1.25
N ALA A 108 -2.25 -14.32 0.20
CA ALA A 108 -3.00 -15.42 -0.40
C ALA A 108 -2.08 -16.44 -1.10
N GLN A 109 -1.14 -15.96 -1.91
CA GLN A 109 -0.37 -16.83 -2.81
C GLN A 109 0.95 -17.34 -2.21
N TYR A 110 1.55 -16.61 -1.28
CA TYR A 110 2.85 -16.94 -0.70
C TYR A 110 2.81 -17.09 0.82
N GLY A 111 2.31 -16.08 1.51
CA GLY A 111 2.42 -15.96 2.96
C GLY A 111 1.72 -17.07 3.74
N ILE A 112 0.44 -17.33 3.45
CA ILE A 112 -0.34 -18.41 4.08
C ILE A 112 0.18 -19.79 3.65
N PRO A 113 0.38 -20.08 2.36
CA PRO A 113 0.93 -21.38 1.95
C PRO A 113 2.28 -21.71 2.58
N GLN A 114 3.09 -20.71 2.89
CA GLN A 114 4.41 -20.89 3.53
C GLN A 114 4.35 -20.79 5.07
N GLY A 115 3.20 -20.50 5.67
CA GLY A 115 3.04 -20.36 7.13
C GLY A 115 3.80 -19.15 7.72
N ARG A 116 4.02 -18.08 6.95
CA ARG A 116 4.85 -16.93 7.35
C ARG A 116 4.06 -15.76 7.93
N VAL A 117 2.74 -15.69 7.68
CA VAL A 117 1.90 -14.54 8.03
C VAL A 117 1.02 -14.83 9.23
N ALA A 118 1.07 -13.97 10.24
CA ALA A 118 0.21 -14.03 11.41
C ALA A 118 -1.08 -13.22 11.23
N LYS A 119 -0.96 -11.99 10.70
CA LYS A 119 -2.07 -11.04 10.52
C LYS A 119 -1.83 -10.17 9.29
N ALA A 120 -2.90 -9.57 8.78
CA ALA A 120 -2.83 -8.57 7.70
C ALA A 120 -3.59 -7.29 8.06
N VAL A 121 -3.17 -6.16 7.48
CA VAL A 121 -3.87 -4.88 7.59
C VAL A 121 -3.97 -4.24 6.21
N LEU A 122 -5.17 -3.87 5.82
CA LEU A 122 -5.47 -3.18 4.56
C LEU A 122 -5.94 -1.76 4.88
N VAL A 123 -5.15 -0.75 4.50
CA VAL A 123 -5.46 0.66 4.79
C VAL A 123 -5.79 1.38 3.49
N SER A 124 -7.00 1.90 3.35
CA SER A 124 -7.45 2.58 2.11
C SER A 124 -7.06 1.80 0.85
N ALA A 125 -7.20 0.47 0.91
CA ALA A 125 -6.59 -0.46 -0.03
C ALA A 125 -7.43 -0.65 -1.29
N VAL A 126 -6.76 -0.90 -2.42
CA VAL A 126 -7.39 -1.01 -3.76
C VAL A 126 -8.23 -2.28 -4.02
N PRO A 127 -8.02 -3.45 -3.38
CA PRO A 127 -8.88 -4.61 -3.59
C PRO A 127 -10.36 -4.35 -3.24
N PRO A 128 -11.30 -5.10 -3.82
CA PRO A 128 -11.10 -6.20 -4.77
C PRO A 128 -10.68 -5.76 -6.16
N ILE A 129 -11.17 -4.63 -6.66
CA ILE A 129 -10.85 -3.99 -7.93
C ILE A 129 -11.38 -2.56 -7.90
N MET A 130 -10.63 -1.60 -8.46
CA MET A 130 -11.09 -0.21 -8.51
C MET A 130 -11.91 0.08 -9.77
N ALA A 131 -11.51 -0.47 -10.92
CA ALA A 131 -12.18 -0.21 -12.18
C ALA A 131 -13.55 -0.89 -12.24
N LYS A 132 -14.51 -0.18 -12.82
CA LYS A 132 -15.84 -0.71 -13.11
C LYS A 132 -15.75 -1.89 -14.07
N THR A 133 -16.36 -3.01 -13.68
CA THR A 133 -16.52 -4.21 -14.51
C THR A 133 -17.97 -4.70 -14.44
N GLU A 134 -18.32 -5.73 -15.20
CA GLU A 134 -19.63 -6.36 -15.10
C GLU A 134 -19.87 -6.93 -13.69
N ALA A 135 -18.85 -7.55 -13.10
CA ALA A 135 -18.92 -8.10 -11.73
C ALA A 135 -18.93 -7.00 -10.65
N TYR A 136 -18.35 -5.84 -10.92
CA TYR A 136 -18.27 -4.69 -10.00
C TYR A 136 -18.81 -3.42 -10.67
N PRO A 137 -20.15 -3.32 -10.85
CA PRO A 137 -20.77 -2.24 -11.63
C PRO A 137 -20.65 -0.85 -10.96
N ASN A 138 -20.37 -0.81 -9.67
CA ASN A 138 -20.16 0.42 -8.90
C ASN A 138 -18.70 0.88 -8.87
N GLY A 139 -17.76 0.18 -9.52
CA GLY A 139 -16.38 0.59 -9.65
C GLY A 139 -16.23 1.92 -10.40
N LEU A 140 -15.06 2.54 -10.29
CA LEU A 140 -14.77 3.80 -10.97
C LEU A 140 -14.67 3.58 -12.50
N PRO A 141 -15.19 4.52 -13.32
CA PRO A 141 -15.04 4.45 -14.77
C PRO A 141 -13.57 4.37 -15.16
N ILE A 142 -13.24 3.59 -16.20
CA ILE A 142 -11.86 3.45 -16.71
C ILE A 142 -11.24 4.80 -17.06
N SER A 143 -12.04 5.78 -17.51
CA SER A 143 -11.60 7.13 -17.82
C SER A 143 -10.95 7.88 -16.64
N VAL A 144 -11.26 7.51 -15.40
CA VAL A 144 -10.56 8.06 -14.21
C VAL A 144 -9.09 7.63 -14.26
N PHE A 145 -8.83 6.35 -14.53
CA PHE A 145 -7.46 5.80 -14.60
C PHE A 145 -6.73 6.21 -15.86
N ASP A 146 -7.45 6.44 -16.97
CA ASP A 146 -6.89 7.05 -18.18
C ASP A 146 -6.42 8.49 -17.88
N GLY A 147 -7.16 9.25 -17.07
CA GLY A 147 -6.72 10.57 -16.60
C GLY A 147 -5.41 10.49 -15.76
N PHE A 148 -5.22 9.45 -14.96
CA PHE A 148 -3.94 9.20 -14.25
C PHE A 148 -2.80 8.90 -15.23
N ARG A 149 -3.06 8.08 -16.28
CA ARG A 149 -2.09 7.79 -17.35
C ARG A 149 -1.70 9.05 -18.10
N ASP A 150 -2.69 9.86 -18.50
CA ASP A 150 -2.48 11.11 -19.23
C ASP A 150 -1.69 12.12 -18.38
N GLY A 151 -2.04 12.30 -17.11
CA GLY A 151 -1.31 13.16 -16.18
C GLY A 151 0.15 12.72 -15.99
N THR A 152 0.35 11.42 -15.84
CA THR A 152 1.69 10.83 -15.69
C THR A 152 2.52 11.00 -16.97
N ALA A 153 1.91 10.86 -18.15
CA ALA A 153 2.60 10.98 -19.44
C ALA A 153 2.88 12.43 -19.82
N ALA A 154 1.96 13.36 -19.55
CA ALA A 154 2.06 14.75 -19.97
C ALA A 154 3.02 15.56 -19.09
N ASN A 155 2.81 15.55 -17.76
CA ASN A 155 3.64 16.26 -16.79
C ASN A 155 3.54 15.58 -15.42
N ARG A 156 4.27 14.50 -15.24
CA ARG A 156 4.29 13.74 -13.99
C ARG A 156 4.57 14.60 -12.76
N ALA A 157 5.48 15.56 -12.89
CA ALA A 157 5.89 16.40 -11.76
C ALA A 157 4.73 17.27 -11.24
N GLN A 158 4.00 17.94 -12.15
CA GLN A 158 2.85 18.74 -11.76
C GLN A 158 1.69 17.86 -11.29
N PHE A 159 1.38 16.79 -12.03
CA PHE A 159 0.31 15.85 -11.67
C PHE A 159 0.50 15.28 -10.25
N PHE A 160 1.71 14.85 -9.91
CA PHE A 160 2.00 14.32 -8.56
C PHE A 160 1.89 15.39 -7.48
N GLN A 161 2.27 16.63 -7.80
CA GLN A 161 2.10 17.74 -6.86
C GLN A 161 0.62 18.05 -6.62
N ASP A 162 -0.21 18.05 -7.68
CA ASP A 162 -1.64 18.31 -7.59
C ASP A 162 -2.38 17.22 -6.80
N VAL A 163 -2.02 15.95 -7.01
CA VAL A 163 -2.57 14.82 -6.24
C VAL A 163 -2.28 14.97 -4.76
N ALA A 164 -1.04 15.28 -4.39
CA ALA A 164 -0.64 15.44 -2.99
C ALA A 164 -1.24 16.69 -2.35
N ALA A 165 -1.30 17.81 -3.09
CA ALA A 165 -1.87 19.08 -2.63
C ALA A 165 -3.41 19.06 -2.55
N GLY A 166 -4.04 18.03 -3.10
CA GLY A 166 -5.50 17.92 -3.25
C GLY A 166 -6.07 16.64 -2.63
N PRO A 167 -6.52 15.70 -3.47
CA PRO A 167 -7.38 14.59 -3.04
C PRO A 167 -6.68 13.56 -2.13
N PHE A 168 -5.36 13.40 -2.20
CA PHE A 168 -4.67 12.36 -1.44
C PHE A 168 -4.76 12.61 0.07
N TYR A 169 -4.47 13.83 0.51
CA TYR A 169 -4.53 14.23 1.93
C TYR A 169 -5.80 14.99 2.31
N GLY A 170 -6.71 15.21 1.35
CA GLY A 170 -7.90 16.02 1.57
C GLY A 170 -7.61 17.53 1.73
N PHE A 171 -6.44 18.00 1.31
CA PHE A 171 -6.04 19.41 1.41
C PHE A 171 -6.86 20.35 0.51
N ASN A 172 -7.66 19.80 -0.41
CA ASN A 172 -8.63 20.51 -1.23
C ASN A 172 -9.99 20.74 -0.51
N ARG A 173 -10.16 20.27 0.72
CA ARG A 173 -11.39 20.46 1.51
C ARG A 173 -11.40 21.84 2.17
N GLU A 174 -12.59 22.42 2.29
CA GLU A 174 -12.79 23.67 2.99
C GLU A 174 -12.36 23.56 4.47
N GLY A 175 -11.62 24.55 4.96
CA GLY A 175 -11.14 24.60 6.34
C GLY A 175 -9.91 23.71 6.64
N VAL A 176 -9.44 22.90 5.68
CA VAL A 176 -8.22 22.10 5.83
C VAL A 176 -7.00 22.94 5.44
N THR A 177 -6.00 22.99 6.32
CA THR A 177 -4.73 23.69 6.04
C THR A 177 -3.74 22.74 5.37
N PRO A 178 -3.31 23.01 4.13
CA PRO A 178 -2.27 22.24 3.46
C PRO A 178 -0.95 22.24 4.25
N GLN A 179 -0.28 21.09 4.26
CA GLN A 179 1.02 20.91 4.93
C GLN A 179 2.13 20.81 3.87
N PRO A 180 2.88 21.91 3.58
CA PRO A 180 3.85 21.94 2.48
C PRO A 180 4.92 20.85 2.58
N GLY A 181 5.38 20.51 3.79
CA GLY A 181 6.37 19.45 4.00
C GLY A 181 5.85 18.06 3.64
N VAL A 182 4.57 17.77 3.93
CA VAL A 182 3.91 16.51 3.57
C VAL A 182 3.76 16.41 2.04
N ILE A 183 3.28 17.49 1.41
CA ILE A 183 3.14 17.57 -0.06
C ILE A 183 4.50 17.37 -0.75
N ALA A 184 5.53 18.08 -0.28
CA ALA A 184 6.87 17.98 -0.85
C ALA A 184 7.48 16.59 -0.67
N ASN A 185 7.28 15.92 0.48
CA ASN A 185 7.76 14.55 0.72
C ASN A 185 7.07 13.54 -0.19
N TRP A 186 5.74 13.65 -0.35
CA TRP A 186 4.98 12.79 -1.27
C TRP A 186 5.49 12.95 -2.72
N TRP A 187 5.62 14.19 -3.17
CA TRP A 187 6.14 14.53 -4.50
C TRP A 187 7.56 14.00 -4.72
N ARG A 188 8.46 14.21 -3.74
CA ARG A 188 9.83 13.71 -3.78
C ARG A 188 9.86 12.19 -3.98
N GLN A 189 9.08 11.46 -3.20
CA GLN A 189 9.00 10.00 -3.30
C GLN A 189 8.52 9.57 -4.70
N GLY A 190 7.44 10.17 -5.19
CA GLY A 190 6.91 9.91 -6.53
C GLY A 190 7.95 10.19 -7.62
N MET A 191 8.74 11.26 -7.50
CA MET A 191 9.74 11.63 -8.51
C MET A 191 11.00 10.74 -8.48
N MET A 192 11.26 10.00 -7.41
CA MET A 192 12.36 9.03 -7.34
C MET A 192 12.15 7.79 -8.20
N GLY A 193 10.92 7.39 -8.43
CA GLY A 193 10.59 6.20 -9.20
C GLY A 193 10.59 6.42 -10.72
N SER A 194 10.52 5.32 -11.46
CA SER A 194 10.45 5.28 -12.92
C SER A 194 9.11 5.79 -13.44
N ALA A 195 9.13 6.68 -14.42
CA ALA A 195 7.90 7.12 -15.11
C ALA A 195 7.15 5.97 -15.76
N GLN A 196 7.87 4.99 -16.34
CA GLN A 196 7.29 3.80 -16.95
C GLN A 196 6.61 2.92 -15.91
N ALA A 197 7.26 2.67 -14.76
CA ALA A 197 6.69 1.88 -13.67
C ALA A 197 5.43 2.53 -13.10
N HIS A 198 5.44 3.84 -12.93
CA HIS A 198 4.26 4.58 -12.47
C HIS A 198 3.12 4.50 -13.47
N TYR A 199 3.40 4.68 -14.76
CA TYR A 199 2.38 4.57 -15.83
C TYR A 199 1.77 3.17 -15.90
N ALA A 200 2.61 2.12 -15.94
CA ALA A 200 2.16 0.74 -16.00
C ALA A 200 1.46 0.29 -14.70
N GLY A 201 1.95 0.76 -13.55
CA GLY A 201 1.39 0.48 -12.23
C GLY A 201 -0.05 0.96 -12.06
N ILE A 202 -0.51 1.94 -12.85
CA ILE A 202 -1.92 2.38 -12.86
C ILE A 202 -2.83 1.20 -13.22
N LYS A 203 -2.47 0.40 -14.22
CA LYS A 203 -3.22 -0.82 -14.57
C LYS A 203 -3.19 -1.83 -13.41
N ALA A 204 -2.03 -2.01 -12.79
CA ALA A 204 -1.87 -2.96 -11.70
C ALA A 204 -2.83 -2.68 -10.54
N PHE A 205 -2.92 -1.43 -10.09
CA PHE A 205 -3.78 -1.11 -8.95
C PHE A 205 -5.26 -0.93 -9.30
N SER A 206 -5.59 -0.60 -10.55
CA SER A 206 -6.97 -0.27 -10.92
C SER A 206 -7.73 -1.41 -11.57
N GLU A 207 -7.08 -2.27 -12.36
CA GLU A 207 -7.72 -3.26 -13.21
C GLU A 207 -7.47 -4.71 -12.77
N THR A 208 -6.62 -4.96 -11.76
CA THR A 208 -6.40 -6.31 -11.25
C THR A 208 -7.55 -6.71 -10.34
N ASP A 209 -8.25 -7.80 -10.68
CA ASP A 209 -9.24 -8.42 -9.79
C ASP A 209 -8.53 -9.26 -8.72
N GLN A 210 -8.75 -8.92 -7.48
CA GLN A 210 -8.18 -9.56 -6.28
C GLN A 210 -9.25 -10.18 -5.39
N THR A 211 -10.42 -10.45 -5.95
CA THR A 211 -11.56 -11.06 -5.23
C THR A 211 -11.18 -12.40 -4.61
N ASP A 212 -10.49 -13.25 -5.34
CA ASP A 212 -10.10 -14.57 -4.86
C ASP A 212 -8.91 -14.49 -3.89
N ASP A 213 -8.03 -13.50 -4.03
CA ASP A 213 -6.98 -13.24 -3.03
C ASP A 213 -7.61 -12.91 -1.67
N LEU A 214 -8.59 -11.99 -1.63
CA LEU A 214 -9.30 -11.63 -0.38
C LEU A 214 -9.98 -12.84 0.26
N LYS A 215 -10.67 -13.68 -0.52
CA LYS A 215 -11.32 -14.89 -0.03
C LYS A 215 -10.34 -15.92 0.54
N ALA A 216 -9.12 -15.97 0.00
CA ALA A 216 -8.06 -16.87 0.45
C ALA A 216 -7.30 -16.38 1.69
N MET A 217 -7.45 -15.11 2.10
CA MET A 217 -6.81 -14.54 3.28
C MET A 217 -7.49 -15.01 4.56
N THR A 218 -7.14 -16.17 5.06
CA THR A 218 -7.74 -16.79 6.26
C THR A 218 -7.19 -16.24 7.59
N VAL A 219 -6.12 -15.44 7.57
CA VAL A 219 -5.57 -14.80 8.77
C VAL A 219 -6.45 -13.65 9.25
N PRO A 220 -6.43 -13.28 10.54
CA PRO A 220 -7.08 -12.08 11.03
C PRO A 220 -6.67 -10.86 10.20
N THR A 221 -7.64 -10.11 9.67
CA THR A 221 -7.37 -8.98 8.78
C THR A 221 -8.09 -7.73 9.27
N LEU A 222 -7.34 -6.67 9.57
CA LEU A 222 -7.88 -5.34 9.87
C LEU A 222 -8.03 -4.55 8.58
N VAL A 223 -9.21 -3.97 8.37
CA VAL A 223 -9.51 -3.10 7.22
C VAL A 223 -9.81 -1.70 7.74
N LEU A 224 -9.01 -0.72 7.32
CA LEU A 224 -9.12 0.68 7.72
C LEU A 224 -9.39 1.56 6.50
N ALA A 225 -10.30 2.50 6.61
CA ALA A 225 -10.53 3.53 5.59
C ALA A 225 -11.10 4.81 6.19
N GLY A 226 -10.86 5.94 5.55
CA GLY A 226 -11.56 7.18 5.83
C GLY A 226 -12.84 7.30 5.00
N ASP A 227 -13.89 7.91 5.55
CA ASP A 227 -15.13 8.13 4.78
C ASP A 227 -15.03 9.33 3.82
N ASP A 228 -13.98 10.16 3.96
CA ASP A 228 -13.63 11.23 3.01
C ASP A 228 -12.43 10.85 2.10
N ASP A 229 -12.19 9.56 1.89
CA ASP A 229 -11.19 9.09 0.93
C ASP A 229 -11.65 9.35 -0.51
N GLN A 230 -11.02 10.34 -1.16
CA GLN A 230 -11.33 10.76 -2.53
C GLN A 230 -10.58 9.94 -3.60
N VAL A 231 -9.68 9.04 -3.19
CA VAL A 231 -8.85 8.21 -4.09
C VAL A 231 -9.39 6.78 -4.17
N VAL A 232 -9.64 6.16 -3.02
CA VAL A 232 -10.27 4.83 -2.92
C VAL A 232 -11.53 4.95 -2.07
N PRO A 233 -12.70 5.21 -2.67
CA PRO A 233 -13.95 5.34 -1.94
C PRO A 233 -14.22 4.11 -1.08
N TYR A 234 -14.42 4.29 0.24
CA TYR A 234 -14.51 3.19 1.20
C TYR A 234 -15.62 2.18 0.90
N HIS A 235 -16.72 2.62 0.28
CA HIS A 235 -17.82 1.73 -0.17
C HIS A 235 -17.40 0.77 -1.29
N GLN A 236 -16.39 1.16 -2.10
CA GLN A 236 -15.88 0.37 -3.22
C GLN A 236 -14.64 -0.45 -2.84
N GLY A 237 -13.96 -0.07 -1.77
CA GLY A 237 -12.79 -0.76 -1.21
C GLY A 237 -13.15 -1.48 0.09
N ALA A 238 -13.01 -0.78 1.22
CA ALA A 238 -13.04 -1.35 2.57
C ALA A 238 -14.32 -2.15 2.90
N GLU A 239 -15.51 -1.67 2.52
CA GLU A 239 -16.75 -2.42 2.76
C GLU A 239 -16.83 -3.71 1.94
N LEU A 240 -16.33 -3.71 0.70
CA LEU A 240 -16.28 -4.92 -0.12
C LEU A 240 -15.22 -5.90 0.39
N GLN A 241 -14.06 -5.39 0.82
CA GLN A 241 -13.03 -6.20 1.48
C GLN A 241 -13.60 -6.92 2.69
N ALA A 242 -14.29 -6.21 3.58
CA ALA A 242 -14.89 -6.80 4.77
C ALA A 242 -15.96 -7.87 4.47
N LYS A 243 -16.61 -7.80 3.30
CA LYS A 243 -17.59 -8.82 2.87
C LYS A 243 -16.91 -10.07 2.27
N LEU A 244 -15.72 -9.93 1.72
CA LEU A 244 -15.00 -11.00 1.02
C LEU A 244 -14.03 -11.75 1.92
N LEU A 245 -13.43 -11.06 2.88
CA LEU A 245 -12.46 -11.61 3.84
C LEU A 245 -13.14 -12.60 4.81
N PRO A 246 -12.52 -13.75 5.12
CA PRO A 246 -13.05 -14.70 6.12
C PRO A 246 -13.08 -14.17 7.55
N ASN A 247 -12.07 -13.40 7.97
CA ASN A 247 -11.88 -12.90 9.34
C ASN A 247 -11.59 -11.38 9.38
N PRO A 248 -12.52 -10.53 8.92
CA PRO A 248 -12.30 -9.08 8.88
C PRO A 248 -12.64 -8.40 10.21
N THR A 249 -11.88 -7.36 10.52
CA THR A 249 -12.27 -6.28 11.42
C THR A 249 -12.29 -4.99 10.61
N LEU A 250 -13.44 -4.36 10.45
CA LEU A 250 -13.60 -3.12 9.68
C LEU A 250 -13.68 -1.92 10.63
N LYS A 251 -12.90 -0.87 10.34
CA LYS A 251 -13.02 0.43 10.99
C LYS A 251 -13.00 1.56 9.96
N ILE A 252 -14.05 2.38 9.97
CA ILE A 252 -14.16 3.59 9.14
C ILE A 252 -13.96 4.81 10.02
N TYR A 253 -13.12 5.75 9.57
CA TYR A 253 -12.79 6.98 10.30
C TYR A 253 -13.51 8.17 9.67
N PRO A 254 -14.39 8.85 10.43
CA PRO A 254 -15.11 10.01 9.92
C PRO A 254 -14.17 11.18 9.56
N GLY A 255 -14.32 11.71 8.35
CA GLY A 255 -13.56 12.85 7.84
C GLY A 255 -12.10 12.58 7.48
N PHE A 256 -11.63 11.32 7.54
CA PHE A 256 -10.25 11.00 7.18
C PHE A 256 -10.10 10.80 5.67
N SER A 257 -8.98 11.31 5.16
CA SER A 257 -8.60 11.22 3.75
C SER A 257 -7.81 9.94 3.42
N HIS A 258 -7.46 9.75 2.15
CA HIS A 258 -6.60 8.65 1.70
C HIS A 258 -5.24 8.60 2.41
N GLY A 259 -4.65 9.77 2.68
CA GLY A 259 -3.35 9.91 3.35
C GLY A 259 -3.40 9.89 4.88
N MET A 260 -4.44 9.31 5.49
CA MET A 260 -4.64 9.30 6.95
C MET A 260 -3.48 8.72 7.76
N LEU A 261 -2.68 7.83 7.19
CA LEU A 261 -1.48 7.28 7.83
C LEU A 261 -0.45 8.35 8.17
N THR A 262 -0.41 9.43 7.39
CA THR A 262 0.51 10.55 7.59
C THR A 262 -0.14 11.65 8.42
N VAL A 263 -1.33 12.10 8.02
CA VAL A 263 -1.96 13.29 8.63
C VAL A 263 -2.76 13.00 9.91
N ASN A 264 -3.06 11.73 10.18
CA ASN A 264 -3.78 11.26 11.37
C ASN A 264 -3.04 10.10 12.07
N ALA A 265 -1.71 10.09 12.01
CA ALA A 265 -0.88 9.02 12.56
C ALA A 265 -1.09 8.83 14.08
N ASP A 266 -1.40 9.90 14.81
CA ASP A 266 -1.70 9.89 16.22
C ASP A 266 -2.95 9.07 16.61
N VAL A 267 -3.91 8.95 15.69
CA VAL A 267 -5.10 8.11 15.84
C VAL A 267 -4.88 6.71 15.29
N ILE A 268 -4.26 6.61 14.10
CA ILE A 268 -4.12 5.34 13.39
C ILE A 268 -3.09 4.41 14.04
N ASN A 269 -1.96 4.93 14.50
CA ASN A 269 -0.89 4.11 15.08
C ASN A 269 -1.33 3.32 16.32
N PRO A 270 -2.05 3.90 17.30
CA PRO A 270 -2.61 3.15 18.41
C PRO A 270 -3.58 2.04 18.00
N ASP A 271 -4.41 2.27 17.00
CA ASP A 271 -5.35 1.26 16.49
C ASP A 271 -4.62 0.09 15.80
N LEU A 272 -3.59 0.40 15.00
CA LEU A 272 -2.72 -0.61 14.42
C LEU A 272 -2.04 -1.45 15.51
N LEU A 273 -1.50 -0.80 16.54
CA LEU A 273 -0.83 -1.48 17.66
C LEU A 273 -1.79 -2.38 18.44
N ALA A 274 -3.00 -1.90 18.71
CA ALA A 274 -4.03 -2.68 19.39
C ALA A 274 -4.35 -3.97 18.61
N PHE A 275 -4.50 -3.88 17.30
CA PHE A 275 -4.74 -5.06 16.45
C PHE A 275 -3.53 -5.99 16.39
N VAL A 276 -2.32 -5.46 16.31
CA VAL A 276 -1.10 -6.28 16.27
C VAL A 276 -0.96 -7.10 17.56
N ARG A 277 -1.26 -6.50 18.73
CA ARG A 277 -1.16 -7.15 20.06
C ARG A 277 -2.27 -8.15 20.38
N GLY A 278 -3.50 -7.90 19.90
CA GLY A 278 -4.69 -8.75 20.13
C GLY A 278 -4.77 -9.92 19.22
#